data_61267f64934ab91143469738037784f1
#
_entry.id   61267f64934ab91143469738037784f1
#
_cell.length_a   1.000
_cell.length_b   1.000
_cell.length_c   1.000
_cell.angle_alpha   90.00
_cell.angle_beta   90.00
_cell.angle_gamma   90.00
#
_symmetry.space_group_name_H-M   'P 1'
#
loop_
_entity.id
_entity.type
_entity.pdbx_description
1 polymer ?
#
loop_
_entity_poly.entity_id
_entity_poly.type
_entity_poly.pdbx_seq_one_letter_code
_entity_poly.pdbx_strand_id
1 'polypeptide(L)'
;MSDICKCFAPVENAGCTILILGSMPGERSLELQQYYGHKNNRFWRLMAEIFNNGKMLDDYEERKALLLRSNVALWDVLAFCRREGSLDSAIRDEEYNDLVGFIACHPKIKRICCNGGKAYAALKKYCRTNSINGVEILAMPSTSPANARCNFEKLKNIWAPALLN
;
A
#
# COMPACT_ATOMS: atom_id res chain seq x y z
N MET A 1 -25.81 4.25 -7.58
CA MET A 1 -25.09 5.30 -6.85
C MET A 1 -23.74 4.76 -6.39
N SER A 2 -22.67 5.47 -6.69
CA SER A 2 -21.35 5.07 -6.20
C SER A 2 -21.21 5.41 -4.72
N ASP A 3 -20.61 4.51 -3.97
CA ASP A 3 -20.36 4.69 -2.55
C ASP A 3 -19.14 5.57 -2.31
N ILE A 4 -19.17 6.33 -1.21
CA ILE A 4 -18.00 7.07 -0.73
C ILE A 4 -17.07 6.08 -0.01
N CYS A 5 -15.83 6.01 -0.48
CA CYS A 5 -14.79 5.19 0.12
C CYS A 5 -13.81 6.10 0.88
N LYS A 6 -13.43 5.69 2.08
CA LYS A 6 -12.49 6.42 2.92
C LYS A 6 -11.33 5.50 3.31
N CYS A 7 -10.11 6.00 3.23
CA CYS A 7 -8.94 5.24 3.62
C CYS A 7 -8.83 5.04 5.13
N PHE A 8 -7.94 4.14 5.54
CA PHE A 8 -7.62 3.89 6.96
C PHE A 8 -6.50 4.82 7.44
N ALA A 9 -6.34 4.87 8.76
CA ALA A 9 -5.15 5.46 9.36
C ALA A 9 -3.89 4.70 8.88
N PRO A 10 -2.75 5.37 8.72
CA PRO A 10 -1.52 4.68 8.32
C PRO A 10 -1.04 3.71 9.40
N VAL A 11 -0.40 2.64 8.97
CA VAL A 11 0.41 1.78 9.83
C VAL A 11 1.82 2.36 9.81
N GLU A 12 2.31 2.88 10.95
CA GLU A 12 3.55 3.64 10.96
C GLU A 12 4.18 3.70 12.35
N ASN A 13 5.47 3.94 12.39
CA ASN A 13 6.21 4.37 13.56
C ASN A 13 7.44 5.19 13.13
N ALA A 14 8.14 5.76 14.10
CA ALA A 14 9.30 6.61 13.82
C ALA A 14 10.49 5.87 13.20
N GLY A 15 10.52 4.54 13.28
CA GLY A 15 11.60 3.72 12.72
C GLY A 15 11.44 3.35 11.25
N CYS A 16 10.28 3.61 10.65
CA CYS A 16 10.01 3.21 9.28
C CYS A 16 10.96 3.87 8.28
N THR A 17 11.48 3.06 7.36
CA THR A 17 12.41 3.49 6.31
C THR A 17 11.81 3.35 4.91
N ILE A 18 10.75 2.56 4.77
CA ILE A 18 10.03 2.33 3.52
C ILE A 18 8.54 2.57 3.78
N LEU A 19 7.87 3.22 2.82
CA LEU A 19 6.42 3.39 2.81
C LEU A 19 5.84 2.62 1.63
N ILE A 20 4.92 1.72 1.90
CA ILE A 20 4.10 1.09 0.85
C ILE A 20 2.81 1.87 0.72
N LEU A 21 2.47 2.28 -0.50
CA LEU A 21 1.24 3.00 -0.79
C LEU A 21 0.34 2.17 -1.70
N GLY A 22 -0.90 1.95 -1.25
CA GLY A 22 -1.99 1.51 -2.11
C GLY A 22 -2.73 2.71 -2.71
N SER A 23 -3.73 2.45 -3.54
CA SER A 23 -4.62 3.48 -4.07
C SER A 23 -5.72 3.81 -3.06
N MET A 24 -6.55 2.81 -2.76
CA MET A 24 -7.73 2.91 -1.88
C MET A 24 -8.11 1.51 -1.41
N PRO A 25 -8.60 1.31 -0.18
CA PRO A 25 -9.09 0.01 0.25
C PRO A 25 -10.24 -0.49 -0.63
N GLY A 26 -10.26 -1.79 -0.94
CA GLY A 26 -11.36 -2.43 -1.63
C GLY A 26 -12.55 -2.68 -0.70
N GLU A 27 -13.67 -3.20 -1.24
CA GLU A 27 -14.89 -3.45 -0.45
C GLU A 27 -14.65 -4.33 0.77
N ARG A 28 -13.96 -5.46 0.57
CA ARG A 28 -13.71 -6.41 1.66
C ARG A 28 -12.83 -5.81 2.74
N SER A 29 -11.84 -5.00 2.35
CA SER A 29 -10.99 -4.28 3.29
C SER A 29 -11.80 -3.28 4.12
N LEU A 30 -12.72 -2.56 3.48
CA LEU A 30 -13.60 -1.62 4.16
C LEU A 30 -14.55 -2.32 5.13
N GLU A 31 -15.12 -3.46 4.76
CA GLU A 31 -15.97 -4.27 5.64
C GLU A 31 -15.22 -4.74 6.89
N LEU A 32 -14.00 -5.21 6.71
CA LEU A 32 -13.16 -5.73 7.79
C LEU A 32 -12.39 -4.65 8.54
N GLN A 33 -12.33 -3.43 7.99
CA GLN A 33 -11.45 -2.35 8.49
C GLN A 33 -9.99 -2.79 8.56
N GLN A 34 -9.52 -3.48 7.50
CA GLN A 34 -8.17 -4.04 7.42
C GLN A 34 -7.57 -3.79 6.04
N TYR A 35 -6.32 -3.35 6.00
CA TYR A 35 -5.56 -3.28 4.76
C TYR A 35 -5.46 -4.67 4.12
N TYR A 36 -5.75 -4.73 2.82
CA TYR A 36 -5.63 -5.96 2.04
C TYR A 36 -6.40 -7.13 2.66
N GLY A 37 -7.65 -6.85 3.09
CA GLY A 37 -8.49 -7.82 3.79
C GLY A 37 -9.13 -8.90 2.91
N HIS A 38 -9.15 -8.71 1.58
CA HIS A 38 -9.68 -9.73 0.66
C HIS A 38 -8.80 -10.99 0.72
N LYS A 39 -9.42 -12.14 0.93
CA LYS A 39 -8.71 -13.41 1.14
C LYS A 39 -7.74 -13.80 0.01
N ASN A 40 -8.02 -13.35 -1.21
CA ASN A 40 -7.20 -13.65 -2.39
C ASN A 40 -6.15 -12.57 -2.66
N ASN A 41 -6.10 -11.47 -1.89
CA ASN A 41 -5.02 -10.50 -2.01
C ASN A 41 -3.73 -11.12 -1.46
N ARG A 42 -2.67 -11.04 -2.22
CA ARG A 42 -1.40 -11.70 -1.88
C ARG A 42 -0.48 -10.86 -0.99
N PHE A 43 -0.92 -9.67 -0.59
CA PHE A 43 -0.08 -8.73 0.18
C PHE A 43 0.46 -9.35 1.47
N TRP A 44 -0.41 -9.84 2.33
CA TRP A 44 0.03 -10.37 3.62
C TRP A 44 0.84 -11.65 3.49
N ARG A 45 0.51 -12.51 2.51
CA ARG A 45 1.32 -13.68 2.18
C ARG A 45 2.71 -13.27 1.70
N LEU A 46 2.78 -12.21 0.88
CA LEU A 46 4.04 -11.69 0.38
C LEU A 46 4.90 -11.12 1.52
N MET A 47 4.29 -10.36 2.43
CA MET A 47 5.00 -9.82 3.60
C MET A 47 5.51 -10.94 4.51
N ALA A 48 4.70 -11.99 4.72
CA ALA A 48 5.13 -13.15 5.49
C ALA A 48 6.31 -13.88 4.82
N GLU A 49 6.28 -14.02 3.51
CA GLU A 49 7.38 -14.64 2.75
C GLU A 49 8.68 -13.84 2.88
N ILE A 50 8.60 -12.52 2.80
CA ILE A 50 9.78 -11.67 2.83
C ILE A 50 10.33 -11.48 4.25
N PHE A 51 9.46 -11.33 5.26
CA PHE A 51 9.85 -10.91 6.61
C PHE A 51 9.64 -11.96 7.71
N ASN A 52 8.97 -13.07 7.41
CA ASN A 52 8.59 -14.05 8.42
C ASN A 52 8.81 -15.51 7.97
N ASN A 53 9.79 -15.75 7.11
CA ASN A 53 10.15 -17.07 6.60
C ASN A 53 8.96 -17.86 6.01
N GLY A 54 8.02 -17.16 5.36
CA GLY A 54 6.85 -17.76 4.74
C GLY A 54 5.71 -18.13 5.69
N LYS A 55 5.86 -17.86 6.98
CA LYS A 55 4.83 -18.14 7.98
C LYS A 55 3.77 -17.05 8.01
N MET A 56 2.55 -17.37 7.57
CA MET A 56 1.41 -16.47 7.69
C MET A 56 1.04 -16.25 9.15
N LEU A 57 0.75 -14.99 9.47
CA LEU A 57 0.16 -14.62 10.76
C LEU A 57 -1.36 -14.48 10.58
N ASP A 58 -2.11 -15.08 11.47
CA ASP A 58 -3.59 -15.10 11.40
C ASP A 58 -4.19 -13.81 11.97
N ASP A 59 -3.57 -13.25 13.00
CA ASP A 59 -4.05 -12.05 13.65
C ASP A 59 -3.60 -10.79 12.91
N TYR A 60 -4.56 -9.90 12.59
CA TYR A 60 -4.29 -8.66 11.87
C TYR A 60 -3.33 -7.73 12.62
N GLU A 61 -3.46 -7.62 13.94
CA GLU A 61 -2.54 -6.80 14.74
C GLU A 61 -1.10 -7.32 14.66
N GLU A 62 -0.92 -8.64 14.64
CA GLU A 62 0.40 -9.25 14.45
C GLU A 62 0.95 -9.00 13.04
N ARG A 63 0.10 -8.97 12.03
CA ARG A 63 0.50 -8.62 10.66
C ARG A 63 1.02 -7.20 10.58
N LYS A 64 0.32 -6.24 11.21
CA LYS A 64 0.80 -4.85 11.29
C LYS A 64 2.11 -4.75 12.06
N ALA A 65 2.21 -5.46 13.18
CA ALA A 65 3.44 -5.50 13.97
C ALA A 65 4.63 -6.04 13.16
N LEU A 66 4.40 -7.03 12.29
CA LEU A 66 5.44 -7.55 11.37
C LEU A 66 6.00 -6.45 10.47
N LEU A 67 5.12 -5.64 9.88
CA LEU A 67 5.55 -4.51 9.05
C LEU A 67 6.39 -3.53 9.87
N LEU A 68 5.92 -3.15 11.06
CA LEU A 68 6.59 -2.14 11.87
C LEU A 68 7.96 -2.60 12.38
N ARG A 69 8.09 -3.87 12.81
CA ARG A 69 9.40 -4.39 13.23
C ARG A 69 10.34 -4.61 12.03
N SER A 70 9.80 -4.60 10.81
CA SER A 70 10.58 -4.64 9.57
C SER A 70 10.83 -3.24 9.00
N ASN A 71 10.47 -2.19 9.73
CA ASN A 71 10.63 -0.78 9.35
C ASN A 71 9.85 -0.38 8.11
N VAL A 72 8.69 -0.99 7.90
CA VAL A 72 7.79 -0.73 6.76
C VAL A 72 6.52 -0.07 7.25
N ALA A 73 6.21 1.11 6.69
CA ALA A 73 4.93 1.79 6.88
C ALA A 73 3.97 1.44 5.73
N LEU A 74 2.68 1.59 5.99
CA LEU A 74 1.62 1.27 5.02
C LEU A 74 0.54 2.34 5.06
N TRP A 75 0.16 2.83 3.91
CA TRP A 75 -0.93 3.80 3.75
C TRP A 75 -1.49 3.73 2.33
N ASP A 76 -2.39 4.67 2.00
CA ASP A 76 -2.94 4.84 0.66
C ASP A 76 -2.69 6.24 0.14
N VAL A 77 -2.60 6.40 -1.16
CA VAL A 77 -2.46 7.72 -1.80
C VAL A 77 -3.73 8.54 -1.62
N LEU A 78 -4.89 7.90 -1.77
CA LEU A 78 -6.19 8.58 -1.73
C LEU A 78 -6.81 8.51 -0.34
N ALA A 79 -7.28 9.67 0.15
CA ALA A 79 -8.04 9.76 1.40
C ALA A 79 -9.50 9.41 1.19
N PHE A 80 -10.08 9.89 0.09
CA PHE A 80 -11.48 9.68 -0.28
C PHE A 80 -11.60 9.46 -1.77
N CYS A 81 -12.63 8.71 -2.16
CA CYS A 81 -13.07 8.63 -3.56
C CYS A 81 -14.52 8.16 -3.61
N ARG A 82 -15.09 8.19 -4.80
CA ARG A 82 -16.35 7.51 -5.11
C ARG A 82 -16.04 6.33 -5.99
N ARG A 83 -16.60 5.17 -5.64
CA ARG A 83 -16.36 3.94 -6.38
C ARG A 83 -17.47 2.93 -6.13
N GLU A 84 -17.89 2.22 -7.19
CA GLU A 84 -18.68 1.01 -7.07
C GLU A 84 -17.75 -0.19 -7.13
N GLY A 85 -17.89 -1.12 -6.20
CA GLY A 85 -17.03 -2.29 -6.11
C GLY A 85 -15.61 -1.97 -5.63
N SER A 86 -14.64 -2.76 -6.09
CA SER A 86 -13.26 -2.71 -5.62
C SER A 86 -12.23 -2.39 -6.71
N LEU A 87 -12.65 -2.24 -7.96
CA LEU A 87 -11.72 -2.00 -9.07
C LEU A 87 -11.18 -0.57 -9.07
N ASP A 88 -9.88 -0.42 -9.22
CA ASP A 88 -9.21 0.88 -9.30
C ASP A 88 -9.73 1.71 -10.49
N SER A 89 -10.10 1.07 -11.59
CA SER A 89 -10.66 1.75 -12.76
C SER A 89 -12.02 2.42 -12.50
N ALA A 90 -12.72 2.01 -11.44
CA ALA A 90 -14.00 2.57 -11.04
C ALA A 90 -13.89 3.78 -10.10
N ILE A 91 -12.68 4.15 -9.67
CA ILE A 91 -12.44 5.27 -8.75
C ILE A 91 -12.77 6.60 -9.43
N ARG A 92 -13.55 7.44 -8.72
CA ARG A 92 -13.98 8.79 -9.15
C ARG A 92 -13.85 9.75 -7.97
N ASP A 93 -13.82 11.05 -8.27
CA ASP A 93 -13.83 12.13 -7.27
C ASP A 93 -12.72 11.95 -6.20
N GLU A 94 -11.49 11.82 -6.66
CA GLU A 94 -10.33 11.51 -5.82
C GLU A 94 -9.91 12.69 -4.95
N GLU A 95 -9.68 12.44 -3.66
CA GLU A 95 -8.99 13.35 -2.75
C GLU A 95 -7.77 12.66 -2.17
N TYR A 96 -6.66 13.39 -2.08
CA TYR A 96 -5.37 12.83 -1.67
C TYR A 96 -5.15 12.93 -0.17
N ASN A 97 -4.43 11.96 0.39
CA ASN A 97 -3.82 12.09 1.71
C ASN A 97 -2.67 13.11 1.66
N ASP A 98 -2.35 13.71 2.81
CA ASP A 98 -1.21 14.63 2.94
C ASP A 98 0.10 13.83 3.00
N LEU A 99 0.58 13.41 1.86
CA LEU A 99 1.80 12.60 1.76
C LEU A 99 3.05 13.42 2.05
N VAL A 100 3.08 14.69 1.68
CA VAL A 100 4.20 15.59 2.00
C VAL A 100 4.35 15.71 3.51
N GLY A 101 3.25 15.96 4.23
CA GLY A 101 3.27 16.02 5.69
C GLY A 101 3.68 14.71 6.34
N PHE A 102 3.20 13.59 5.80
CA PHE A 102 3.56 12.26 6.30
C PHE A 102 5.08 12.03 6.17
N ILE A 103 5.65 12.29 5.01
CA ILE A 103 7.09 12.12 4.77
C ILE A 103 7.91 13.06 5.65
N ALA A 104 7.45 14.30 5.86
CA ALA A 104 8.12 15.25 6.75
C ALA A 104 8.17 14.75 8.20
N CYS A 105 7.11 14.07 8.65
CA CYS A 105 7.04 13.47 10.00
C CYS A 105 7.82 12.14 10.11
N HIS A 106 8.24 11.56 9.00
CA HIS A 106 8.96 10.28 8.94
C HIS A 106 10.27 10.43 8.16
N PRO A 107 11.26 11.18 8.68
CA PRO A 107 12.45 11.55 7.90
C PRO A 107 13.37 10.37 7.56
N LYS A 108 13.16 9.21 8.18
CA LYS A 108 13.92 7.99 7.86
C LYS A 108 13.41 7.29 6.59
N ILE A 109 12.20 7.62 6.14
CA ILE A 109 11.66 7.03 4.90
C ILE A 109 12.46 7.55 3.71
N LYS A 110 13.07 6.62 2.98
CA LYS A 110 13.89 6.91 1.78
C LYS A 110 13.34 6.26 0.53
N ARG A 111 12.31 5.43 0.67
CA ARG A 111 11.70 4.72 -0.45
C ARG A 111 10.20 4.61 -0.28
N ILE A 112 9.48 4.83 -1.38
CA ILE A 112 8.05 4.60 -1.50
C ILE A 112 7.84 3.50 -2.54
N CYS A 113 7.14 2.43 -2.17
CA CYS A 113 6.74 1.35 -3.05
C CYS A 113 5.24 1.47 -3.34
N CYS A 114 4.89 1.81 -4.59
CA CYS A 114 3.48 1.93 -4.99
C CYS A 114 2.95 0.56 -5.39
N ASN A 115 1.95 0.08 -4.66
CA ASN A 115 1.34 -1.23 -4.90
C ASN A 115 0.33 -1.15 -6.05
N GLY A 116 0.82 -1.36 -7.26
CA GLY A 116 0.02 -1.35 -8.48
C GLY A 116 0.06 -0.04 -9.24
N GLY A 117 -0.41 -0.10 -10.49
CA GLY A 117 -0.37 1.01 -11.44
C GLY A 117 -1.21 2.21 -11.03
N LYS A 118 -2.39 1.99 -10.41
CA LYS A 118 -3.25 3.09 -9.96
C LYS A 118 -2.58 3.88 -8.83
N ALA A 119 -1.98 3.20 -7.87
CA ALA A 119 -1.26 3.86 -6.77
C ALA A 119 -0.10 4.70 -7.32
N TYR A 120 0.67 4.15 -8.25
CA TYR A 120 1.78 4.85 -8.87
C TYR A 120 1.32 6.08 -9.65
N ALA A 121 0.29 5.92 -10.50
CA ALA A 121 -0.26 7.03 -11.30
C ALA A 121 -0.83 8.13 -10.40
N ALA A 122 -1.55 7.76 -9.33
CA ALA A 122 -2.10 8.72 -8.38
C ALA A 122 -0.99 9.49 -7.65
N LEU A 123 0.07 8.82 -7.22
CA LEU A 123 1.21 9.47 -6.59
C LEU A 123 1.93 10.41 -7.55
N LYS A 124 2.15 10.01 -8.79
CA LYS A 124 2.78 10.88 -9.80
C LYS A 124 1.93 12.11 -10.08
N LYS A 125 0.61 11.98 -10.11
CA LYS A 125 -0.31 13.10 -10.27
C LYS A 125 -0.24 14.05 -9.07
N TYR A 126 -0.23 13.51 -7.85
CA TYR A 126 -0.04 14.27 -6.62
C TYR A 126 1.27 15.07 -6.66
N CYS A 127 2.35 14.47 -7.12
CA CYS A 127 3.67 15.09 -7.18
C CYS A 127 3.80 16.21 -8.23
N ARG A 128 2.80 16.40 -9.10
CA ARG A 128 2.80 17.53 -10.03
C ARG A 128 2.65 18.88 -9.32
N THR A 129 1.97 18.89 -8.19
CA THR A 129 1.69 20.10 -7.41
C THR A 129 2.25 20.02 -5.97
N ASN A 130 2.89 18.92 -5.61
CA ASN A 130 3.44 18.70 -4.27
C ASN A 130 4.82 18.07 -4.40
N SER A 131 5.80 18.58 -3.68
CA SER A 131 7.17 18.08 -3.76
C SER A 131 7.48 17.07 -2.66
N ILE A 132 7.86 15.85 -3.07
CA ILE A 132 8.43 14.84 -2.19
C ILE A 132 9.90 14.70 -2.60
N ASN A 133 10.82 15.16 -1.75
CA ASN A 133 12.24 15.23 -2.06
C ASN A 133 13.04 14.18 -1.26
N GLY A 134 14.10 13.67 -1.86
CA GLY A 134 15.01 12.75 -1.19
C GLY A 134 14.43 11.34 -0.98
N VAL A 135 13.38 10.98 -1.69
CA VAL A 135 12.70 9.69 -1.57
C VAL A 135 12.61 9.03 -2.94
N GLU A 136 13.08 7.81 -3.03
CA GLU A 136 12.94 6.99 -4.25
C GLU A 136 11.49 6.49 -4.37
N ILE A 137 10.91 6.60 -5.56
CA ILE A 137 9.54 6.13 -5.81
C ILE A 137 9.60 4.98 -6.81
N LEU A 138 9.08 3.82 -6.41
CA LEU A 138 9.05 2.60 -7.22
C LEU A 138 7.62 2.21 -7.57
N ALA A 139 7.40 1.91 -8.85
CA ALA A 139 6.16 1.29 -9.32
C ALA A 139 6.30 -0.23 -9.15
N MET A 140 5.46 -0.81 -8.29
CA MET A 140 5.49 -2.24 -8.00
C MET A 140 4.28 -2.94 -8.63
N PRO A 141 4.41 -4.24 -8.99
CA PRO A 141 3.26 -5.00 -9.46
C PRO A 141 2.23 -5.14 -8.34
N SER A 142 0.95 -5.00 -8.69
CA SER A 142 -0.15 -5.09 -7.72
C SER A 142 -0.23 -6.48 -7.10
N THR A 143 -0.46 -6.53 -5.79
CA THR A 143 -0.75 -7.76 -5.05
C THR A 143 -2.21 -8.23 -5.21
N SER A 144 -3.07 -7.41 -5.83
CA SER A 144 -4.47 -7.72 -6.06
C SER A 144 -4.64 -9.00 -6.89
N PRO A 145 -5.67 -9.82 -6.61
CA PRO A 145 -6.01 -10.95 -7.47
C PRO A 145 -6.39 -10.53 -8.91
N ALA A 146 -6.80 -9.26 -9.11
CA ALA A 146 -7.06 -8.71 -10.44
C ALA A 146 -5.79 -8.65 -11.31
N ASN A 147 -4.60 -8.65 -10.73
CA ASN A 147 -3.33 -8.72 -11.44
C ASN A 147 -2.94 -10.17 -11.74
N ALA A 148 -3.73 -10.84 -12.58
CA ALA A 148 -3.57 -12.26 -12.88
C ALA A 148 -2.30 -12.58 -13.67
N ARG A 149 -1.68 -11.60 -14.32
CA ARG A 149 -0.45 -11.78 -15.12
C ARG A 149 0.80 -11.98 -14.26
N CYS A 150 0.74 -11.59 -13.00
CA CYS A 150 1.86 -11.68 -12.08
C CYS A 150 1.59 -12.75 -11.04
N ASN A 151 2.24 -13.90 -11.15
CA ASN A 151 2.11 -14.96 -10.16
C ASN A 151 2.89 -14.63 -8.88
N PHE A 152 2.74 -15.44 -7.84
CA PHE A 152 3.34 -15.17 -6.53
C PHE A 152 4.87 -15.13 -6.58
N GLU A 153 5.51 -16.05 -7.29
CA GLU A 153 6.98 -16.06 -7.41
C GLU A 153 7.50 -14.79 -8.09
N LYS A 154 6.81 -14.32 -9.11
CA LYS A 154 7.14 -13.08 -9.80
C LYS A 154 6.97 -11.87 -8.89
N LEU A 155 5.88 -11.83 -8.11
CA LEU A 155 5.69 -10.78 -7.09
C LEU A 155 6.85 -10.78 -6.11
N LYS A 156 7.18 -11.92 -5.54
CA LYS A 156 8.27 -12.07 -4.59
C LYS A 156 9.61 -11.60 -5.16
N ASN A 157 9.93 -12.02 -6.39
CA ASN A 157 11.19 -11.67 -7.03
C ASN A 157 11.34 -10.17 -7.29
N ILE A 158 10.24 -9.45 -7.46
CA ILE A 158 10.25 -7.99 -7.68
C ILE A 158 10.18 -7.24 -6.35
N TRP A 159 9.31 -7.66 -5.44
CA TRP A 159 9.09 -6.97 -4.17
C TRP A 159 10.22 -7.16 -3.15
N ALA A 160 10.80 -8.35 -3.05
CA ALA A 160 11.79 -8.63 -2.02
C ALA A 160 13.02 -7.73 -2.10
N PRO A 161 13.65 -7.51 -3.25
CA PRO A 161 14.78 -6.58 -3.33
C PRO A 161 14.42 -5.15 -2.95
N ALA A 162 13.21 -4.71 -3.29
CA ALA A 162 12.74 -3.36 -2.98
C ALA A 162 12.53 -3.14 -1.47
N LEU A 163 12.14 -4.20 -0.74
CA LEU A 163 11.85 -4.11 0.69
C LEU A 163 13.07 -4.48 1.57
N LEU A 164 14.01 -5.26 1.07
CA LEU A 164 15.17 -5.73 1.85
C LEU A 164 16.43 -4.88 1.64
N ASN A 165 16.48 -4.10 0.58
CA ASN A 165 17.63 -3.24 0.25
C ASN A 165 17.27 -1.77 0.49
#